data_fda5083594c94df083c421f4bd7e244a
#
_entry.id   fda5083594c94df083c421f4bd7e244a
#
_cell.length_a   1.000
_cell.length_b   1.000
_cell.length_c   1.000
_cell.angle_alpha   90.00
_cell.angle_beta   90.00
_cell.angle_gamma   90.00
#
_symmetry.space_group_name_H-M   'P 1'
#
loop_
_entity.id
_entity.type
_entity.pdbx_description
1 polymer ?
#
loop_
_entity_poly.entity_id
_entity_poly.type
_entity_poly.pdbx_seq_one_letter_code
_entity_poly.pdbx_strand_id
1 'polypeptide(L)'
;MKLHLADRSSKLNNSFTARLNSFPHFLKLWHYHPELELILIVKSKGTKFIGDSISKFDEGEVLLIGENLPHMFFNDEEYFSKNSNLVAEAIVIHFRKDFLKYIPEMNHILKLFEKAYQGIHFIQSNEEISAIFQKILITKSDFDKTLLLIRLLNGLATQNDFILLASKGFSNTFTNDNNGKLDKVYQYIFKNFNRTITLKTAADIANMNESAFSRLFKRINKKPFSKYLNEIRIGYACKLLLEDKCNIATICYESGFNNLSNFNRQFKAITSFSPSEYLKKHMNI
;
A
#
# COMPACT_ATOMS: atom_id res chain seq x y z
N MET A 1 8.14 -2.88 14.53
CA MET A 1 7.59 -1.57 14.07
C MET A 1 6.09 -1.73 13.90
N LYS A 2 5.28 -0.83 14.45
CA LYS A 2 3.82 -0.93 14.36
C LYS A 2 3.37 -0.45 12.98
N LEU A 3 2.36 -1.08 12.39
CA LEU A 3 1.61 -0.49 11.29
C LEU A 3 0.95 0.78 11.84
N HIS A 4 1.22 1.91 11.22
CA HIS A 4 0.71 3.19 11.68
C HIS A 4 -0.53 3.57 10.88
N LEU A 5 -1.62 3.84 11.59
CA LEU A 5 -2.68 4.67 11.02
C LEU A 5 -2.12 6.08 10.89
N ALA A 6 -1.93 6.52 9.66
CA ALA A 6 -1.57 7.91 9.42
C ALA A 6 -2.84 8.75 9.53
N ASP A 7 -3.19 9.16 10.76
CA ASP A 7 -4.33 10.06 10.96
C ASP A 7 -4.03 11.42 10.35
N ARG A 8 -4.71 11.72 9.27
CA ARG A 8 -4.65 12.99 8.55
C ARG A 8 -5.97 13.77 8.67
N SER A 9 -6.94 13.23 9.39
CA SER A 9 -8.32 13.73 9.53
C SER A 9 -8.42 15.13 10.15
N SER A 10 -7.42 15.57 10.91
CA SER A 10 -7.45 16.84 11.64
C SER A 10 -7.21 18.11 10.78
N LYS A 11 -6.99 17.96 9.44
CA LYS A 11 -6.66 19.10 8.55
C LYS A 11 -7.60 19.25 7.34
N LEU A 12 -8.65 18.47 7.25
CA LEU A 12 -9.51 18.46 6.07
C LEU A 12 -10.72 19.41 6.23
N ASN A 13 -10.46 20.72 6.20
CA ASN A 13 -11.47 21.67 5.71
C ASN A 13 -11.62 21.63 4.18
N ASN A 14 -10.75 20.87 3.48
CA ASN A 14 -10.71 20.75 2.03
C ASN A 14 -11.05 19.33 1.60
N SER A 15 -11.71 19.16 0.44
CA SER A 15 -12.07 17.87 -0.15
C SER A 15 -10.86 16.99 -0.48
N PHE A 16 -9.69 17.59 -0.68
CA PHE A 16 -8.43 16.94 -0.96
C PHE A 16 -7.23 17.78 -0.51
N THR A 17 -6.07 17.16 -0.44
CA THR A 17 -4.77 17.83 -0.24
C THR A 17 -3.79 17.41 -1.32
N ALA A 18 -2.96 18.32 -1.81
CA ALA A 18 -1.89 18.04 -2.75
C ALA A 18 -0.58 18.61 -2.21
N ARG A 19 0.50 17.81 -2.23
CA ARG A 19 1.80 18.19 -1.71
C ARG A 19 2.92 17.61 -2.55
N LEU A 20 3.99 18.37 -2.72
CA LEU A 20 5.29 17.84 -3.12
C LEU A 20 6.02 17.37 -1.85
N ASN A 21 6.29 16.10 -1.77
CA ASN A 21 7.14 15.50 -0.76
C ASN A 21 8.56 15.40 -1.32
N SER A 22 9.50 16.07 -0.69
CA SER A 22 10.92 16.07 -1.08
C SER A 22 11.76 15.78 0.15
N PHE A 23 12.42 14.62 0.16
CA PHE A 23 13.20 14.11 1.29
C PHE A 23 14.46 13.41 0.80
N PRO A 24 15.50 13.21 1.63
CA PRO A 24 16.64 12.38 1.26
C PRO A 24 16.24 10.96 0.84
N HIS A 25 15.17 10.43 1.41
CA HIS A 25 14.52 9.17 1.06
C HIS A 25 13.08 9.19 1.55
N PHE A 26 12.19 8.38 0.96
CA PHE A 26 10.81 8.24 1.44
C PHE A 26 10.78 7.62 2.84
N LEU A 27 9.68 7.89 3.57
CA LEU A 27 9.49 7.33 4.90
C LEU A 27 9.35 5.81 4.83
N LYS A 28 10.23 5.10 5.54
CA LYS A 28 10.20 3.64 5.68
C LYS A 28 9.08 3.17 6.61
N LEU A 29 7.87 3.70 6.42
CA LEU A 29 6.74 3.43 7.28
C LEU A 29 5.69 2.60 6.53
N TRP A 30 5.48 1.37 6.97
CA TRP A 30 4.33 0.57 6.55
C TRP A 30 3.10 1.17 7.19
N HIS A 31 2.22 1.79 6.38
CA HIS A 31 1.08 2.54 6.89
C HIS A 31 -0.16 2.36 6.01
N TYR A 32 -1.29 2.79 6.53
CA TYR A 32 -2.55 2.89 5.83
C TYR A 32 -3.33 4.10 6.34
N HIS A 33 -4.28 4.58 5.57
CA HIS A 33 -5.17 5.69 5.91
C HIS A 33 -6.50 5.57 5.15
N PRO A 34 -7.58 6.24 5.60
CA PRO A 34 -8.91 6.11 5.00
C PRO A 34 -9.08 6.86 3.68
N GLU A 35 -8.14 7.71 3.28
CA GLU A 35 -8.17 8.43 2.00
C GLU A 35 -7.67 7.57 0.86
N LEU A 36 -8.11 7.88 -0.38
CA LEU A 36 -7.37 7.47 -1.57
C LEU A 36 -6.12 8.33 -1.70
N GLU A 37 -5.05 7.74 -2.19
CA GLU A 37 -3.79 8.42 -2.41
C GLU A 37 -3.36 8.27 -3.87
N LEU A 38 -3.31 9.40 -4.59
CA LEU A 38 -2.80 9.46 -5.94
C LEU A 38 -1.38 10.01 -5.92
N ILE A 39 -0.43 9.25 -6.48
CA ILE A 39 1.00 9.51 -6.38
C ILE A 39 1.59 9.63 -7.78
N LEU A 40 2.38 10.67 -8.00
CA LEU A 40 3.36 10.76 -9.09
C LEU A 40 4.75 10.71 -8.49
N ILE A 41 5.56 9.73 -8.85
CA ILE A 41 6.98 9.68 -8.52
C ILE A 41 7.71 10.67 -9.43
N VAL A 42 8.14 11.80 -8.89
CA VAL A 42 8.83 12.85 -9.66
C VAL A 42 10.28 12.50 -9.85
N LYS A 43 10.94 12.04 -8.76
CA LYS A 43 12.36 11.71 -8.76
C LYS A 43 12.63 10.70 -7.67
N SER A 44 12.66 9.47 -7.98
CA SER A 44 13.01 8.42 -7.03
C SER A 44 12.96 7.04 -7.65
N LYS A 45 13.71 6.08 -7.09
CA LYS A 45 13.59 4.66 -7.41
C LYS A 45 13.74 3.80 -6.16
N GLY A 46 13.21 2.58 -6.23
CA GLY A 46 13.25 1.66 -5.10
C GLY A 46 12.26 0.51 -5.22
N THR A 47 11.81 0.03 -4.07
CA THR A 47 10.83 -1.06 -3.97
C THR A 47 9.55 -0.54 -3.30
N LYS A 48 8.42 -0.73 -3.96
CA LYS A 48 7.09 -0.45 -3.42
C LYS A 48 6.45 -1.71 -2.87
N PHE A 49 5.80 -1.56 -1.74
CA PHE A 49 5.01 -2.58 -1.07
C PHE A 49 3.58 -2.06 -1.02
N ILE A 50 2.65 -2.72 -1.70
CA ILE A 50 1.26 -2.31 -1.78
C ILE A 50 0.38 -3.54 -1.58
N GLY A 51 -0.28 -3.62 -0.44
CA GLY A 51 -0.97 -4.83 -0.03
C GLY A 51 -0.02 -6.02 0.07
N ASP A 52 -0.30 -7.08 -0.69
CA ASP A 52 0.56 -8.27 -0.80
C ASP A 52 1.48 -8.24 -2.04
N SER A 53 1.54 -7.10 -2.75
CA SER A 53 2.43 -6.90 -3.89
C SER A 53 3.75 -6.28 -3.47
N ILE A 54 4.84 -6.79 -4.08
CA ILE A 54 6.19 -6.25 -3.91
C ILE A 54 6.78 -6.09 -5.31
N SER A 55 7.10 -4.85 -5.69
CA SER A 55 7.66 -4.54 -7.01
C SER A 55 8.56 -3.31 -6.97
N LYS A 56 9.41 -3.14 -7.97
CA LYS A 56 10.21 -1.92 -8.12
C LYS A 56 9.32 -0.74 -8.51
N PHE A 57 9.78 0.45 -8.20
CA PHE A 57 9.23 1.71 -8.71
C PHE A 57 10.34 2.60 -9.23
N ASP A 58 10.01 3.42 -10.20
CA ASP A 58 10.90 4.37 -10.85
C ASP A 58 10.24 5.74 -11.03
N GLU A 59 11.05 6.69 -11.46
CA GLU A 59 10.62 8.04 -11.85
C GLU A 59 9.55 7.98 -12.95
N GLY A 60 8.57 8.86 -12.88
CA GLY A 60 7.46 8.96 -13.81
C GLY A 60 6.28 8.03 -13.50
N GLU A 61 6.40 7.09 -12.55
CA GLU A 61 5.28 6.22 -12.20
C GLU A 61 4.12 6.99 -11.58
N VAL A 62 2.90 6.65 -12.03
CA VAL A 62 1.64 7.11 -11.45
C VAL A 62 0.93 5.95 -10.77
N LEU A 63 0.56 6.14 -9.52
CA LEU A 63 -0.07 5.13 -8.68
C LEU A 63 -1.34 5.68 -8.03
N LEU A 64 -2.38 4.86 -7.93
CA LEU A 64 -3.57 5.15 -7.13
C LEU A 64 -3.75 4.07 -6.07
N ILE A 65 -3.60 4.45 -4.82
CA ILE A 65 -3.76 3.59 -3.64
C ILE A 65 -5.17 3.79 -3.08
N GLY A 66 -5.87 2.70 -2.84
CA GLY A 66 -7.22 2.72 -2.29
C GLY A 66 -7.26 2.95 -0.78
N GLU A 67 -8.47 3.25 -0.28
CA GLU A 67 -8.72 3.42 1.15
C GLU A 67 -8.22 2.23 1.96
N ASN A 68 -7.52 2.51 3.05
CA ASN A 68 -7.02 1.53 4.00
C ASN A 68 -6.12 0.43 3.41
N LEU A 69 -5.64 0.58 2.16
CA LEU A 69 -4.70 -0.34 1.56
C LEU A 69 -3.31 -0.10 2.14
N PRO A 70 -2.72 -1.04 2.90
CA PRO A 70 -1.40 -0.88 3.46
C PRO A 70 -0.34 -0.72 2.38
N HIS A 71 0.52 0.27 2.53
CA HIS A 71 1.56 0.56 1.56
C HIS A 71 2.81 1.18 2.17
N MET A 72 3.92 1.10 1.42
CA MET A 72 5.20 1.70 1.76
C MET A 72 6.08 1.78 0.52
N PHE A 73 6.89 2.82 0.48
CA PHE A 73 7.96 3.00 -0.52
C PHE A 73 9.31 2.94 0.17
N PHE A 74 10.20 2.12 -0.35
CA PHE A 74 11.55 1.94 0.16
C PHE A 74 12.56 2.24 -0.94
N ASN A 75 13.36 3.28 -0.77
CA ASN A 75 14.38 3.67 -1.75
C ASN A 75 15.52 2.67 -1.83
N ASP A 76 16.19 2.63 -2.97
CA ASP A 76 17.40 1.83 -3.16
C ASP A 76 18.55 2.36 -2.29
N GLU A 77 19.58 1.53 -2.04
CA GLU A 77 20.65 1.80 -1.07
C GLU A 77 21.40 3.11 -1.28
N GLU A 78 21.55 3.52 -2.53
CA GLU A 78 22.27 4.74 -2.87
C GLU A 78 21.69 6.00 -2.22
N TYR A 79 20.40 6.00 -1.89
CA TYR A 79 19.73 7.08 -1.15
C TYR A 79 20.13 7.16 0.34
N PHE A 80 20.74 6.10 0.88
CA PHE A 80 21.12 6.02 2.30
C PHE A 80 22.61 6.18 2.54
N SER A 81 23.43 6.33 1.50
CA SER A 81 24.86 6.54 1.64
C SER A 81 25.14 7.90 2.31
N LYS A 82 26.18 7.98 3.15
CA LYS A 82 26.53 9.20 3.90
C LYS A 82 26.80 10.42 3.00
N ASN A 83 27.21 10.17 1.75
CA ASN A 83 27.55 11.21 0.77
C ASN A 83 26.51 11.30 -0.35
N SER A 84 25.31 10.75 -0.14
CA SER A 84 24.27 10.81 -1.17
C SER A 84 23.69 12.21 -1.27
N ASN A 85 23.75 12.77 -2.48
CA ASN A 85 23.03 13.99 -2.84
C ASN A 85 21.69 13.70 -3.51
N LEU A 86 21.25 12.42 -3.48
CA LEU A 86 19.98 12.00 -4.05
C LEU A 86 18.82 12.52 -3.21
N VAL A 87 17.76 12.90 -3.89
CA VAL A 87 16.50 13.36 -3.27
C VAL A 87 15.36 12.52 -3.83
N ALA A 88 14.54 12.02 -2.95
CA ALA A 88 13.32 11.33 -3.32
C ALA A 88 12.15 12.32 -3.33
N GLU A 89 11.54 12.49 -4.50
CA GLU A 89 10.44 13.44 -4.72
C GLU A 89 9.21 12.75 -5.27
N ALA A 90 8.06 13.05 -4.68
CA ALA A 90 6.76 12.60 -5.16
C ALA A 90 5.70 13.68 -4.94
N ILE A 91 4.81 13.84 -5.91
CA ILE A 91 3.58 14.60 -5.72
C ILE A 91 2.52 13.64 -5.22
N VAL A 92 1.93 13.97 -4.07
CA VAL A 92 0.96 13.11 -3.39
C VAL A 92 -0.34 13.90 -3.19
N ILE A 93 -1.43 13.32 -3.68
CA ILE A 93 -2.78 13.88 -3.56
C ILE A 93 -3.64 12.91 -2.76
N HIS A 94 -4.15 13.36 -1.61
CA HIS A 94 -5.08 12.59 -0.80
C HIS A 94 -6.48 13.15 -0.93
N PHE A 95 -7.47 12.28 -1.11
CA PHE A 95 -8.88 12.66 -1.21
C PHE A 95 -9.77 11.52 -0.73
N ARG A 96 -11.02 11.84 -0.34
CA ARG A 96 -12.00 10.85 0.08
C ARG A 96 -12.74 10.29 -1.13
N LYS A 97 -13.15 9.02 -1.08
CA LYS A 97 -13.90 8.38 -2.18
C LYS A 97 -15.27 9.00 -2.42
N ASP A 98 -15.87 9.61 -1.39
CA ASP A 98 -17.17 10.26 -1.47
C ASP A 98 -17.10 11.66 -2.11
N PHE A 99 -15.90 12.14 -2.43
CA PHE A 99 -15.62 13.43 -3.07
C PHE A 99 -16.49 13.72 -4.31
N LEU A 100 -16.76 12.68 -5.16
CA LEU A 100 -17.55 12.79 -6.38
C LEU A 100 -18.83 11.96 -6.36
N LYS A 101 -19.23 11.41 -5.22
CA LYS A 101 -20.29 10.39 -5.10
C LYS A 101 -21.66 10.82 -5.63
N TYR A 102 -21.97 12.10 -5.56
CA TYR A 102 -23.30 12.61 -5.91
C TYR A 102 -23.36 13.26 -7.30
N ILE A 103 -22.36 13.04 -8.14
CA ILE A 103 -22.28 13.57 -9.50
C ILE A 103 -22.35 12.38 -10.46
N PRO A 104 -23.53 12.10 -11.08
CA PRO A 104 -23.71 10.92 -11.93
C PRO A 104 -22.73 10.83 -13.11
N GLU A 105 -22.33 11.97 -13.67
CA GLU A 105 -21.37 12.07 -14.76
C GLU A 105 -19.98 11.54 -14.39
N MET A 106 -19.69 11.39 -13.07
CA MET A 106 -18.40 10.92 -12.56
C MET A 106 -18.39 9.41 -12.25
N ASN A 107 -19.44 8.66 -12.63
CA ASN A 107 -19.55 7.22 -12.34
C ASN A 107 -18.34 6.39 -12.83
N HIS A 108 -17.72 6.77 -13.94
CA HIS A 108 -16.53 6.09 -14.45
C HIS A 108 -15.30 6.29 -13.54
N ILE A 109 -15.19 7.48 -12.89
CA ILE A 109 -14.15 7.75 -11.89
C ILE A 109 -14.42 6.95 -10.60
N LEU A 110 -15.69 6.84 -10.18
CA LEU A 110 -16.04 6.00 -9.02
C LEU A 110 -15.68 4.53 -9.24
N LYS A 111 -15.86 4.02 -10.47
CA LYS A 111 -15.40 2.66 -10.85
C LYS A 111 -13.86 2.52 -10.79
N LEU A 112 -13.11 3.58 -11.08
CA LEU A 112 -11.65 3.60 -10.88
C LEU A 112 -11.32 3.49 -9.39
N PHE A 113 -12.06 4.20 -8.51
CA PHE A 113 -11.86 4.11 -7.06
C PHE A 113 -12.14 2.70 -6.51
N GLU A 114 -13.12 1.97 -7.08
CA GLU A 114 -13.36 0.57 -6.74
C GLU A 114 -12.18 -0.33 -7.12
N LYS A 115 -11.52 -0.08 -8.25
CA LYS A 115 -10.32 -0.85 -8.63
C LYS A 115 -9.11 -0.49 -7.75
N ALA A 116 -9.04 0.75 -7.26
CA ALA A 116 -7.95 1.24 -6.45
C ALA A 116 -7.75 0.49 -5.12
N TYR A 117 -8.76 -0.26 -4.65
CA TYR A 117 -8.59 -1.16 -3.50
C TYR A 117 -7.54 -2.26 -3.70
N GLN A 118 -7.15 -2.53 -4.94
CA GLN A 118 -6.00 -3.39 -5.24
C GLN A 118 -4.70 -2.59 -5.47
N GLY A 119 -4.74 -1.26 -5.36
CA GLY A 119 -3.66 -0.41 -5.84
C GLY A 119 -3.53 -0.50 -7.36
N ILE A 120 -3.48 0.63 -8.02
CA ILE A 120 -3.37 0.73 -9.47
C ILE A 120 -2.02 1.34 -9.80
N HIS A 121 -1.28 0.70 -10.72
CA HIS A 121 -0.11 1.27 -11.38
C HIS A 121 -0.49 1.57 -12.83
N PHE A 122 -0.52 2.83 -13.22
CA PHE A 122 -0.76 3.26 -14.59
C PHE A 122 0.54 3.15 -15.39
N ILE A 123 0.54 2.31 -16.44
CA ILE A 123 1.77 2.00 -17.20
C ILE A 123 2.20 3.18 -18.09
N GLN A 124 1.24 3.93 -18.61
CA GLN A 124 1.50 5.08 -19.45
C GLN A 124 1.20 6.38 -18.69
N SER A 125 2.19 6.90 -17.95
CA SER A 125 2.15 8.30 -17.55
C SER A 125 2.62 9.14 -18.74
N ASN A 126 1.70 9.86 -19.38
CA ASN A 126 2.04 10.80 -20.42
C ASN A 126 2.44 12.16 -19.80
N GLU A 127 3.11 12.99 -20.57
CA GLU A 127 3.52 14.34 -20.15
C GLU A 127 2.34 15.20 -19.68
N GLU A 128 1.14 14.99 -20.25
CA GLU A 128 -0.07 15.71 -19.88
C GLU A 128 -0.50 15.40 -18.44
N ILE A 129 -0.47 14.13 -18.02
CA ILE A 129 -0.77 13.73 -16.64
C ILE A 129 0.21 14.38 -15.66
N SER A 130 1.51 14.28 -15.95
CA SER A 130 2.55 14.90 -15.12
C SER A 130 2.39 16.42 -15.03
N ALA A 131 2.06 17.07 -16.13
CA ALA A 131 1.80 18.51 -16.17
C ALA A 131 0.59 18.93 -15.33
N ILE A 132 -0.47 18.11 -15.26
CA ILE A 132 -1.63 18.40 -14.41
C ILE A 132 -1.26 18.29 -12.93
N PHE A 133 -0.48 17.28 -12.51
CA PHE A 133 0.03 17.19 -11.15
C PHE A 133 0.80 18.45 -10.74
N GLN A 134 1.71 18.93 -11.61
CA GLN A 134 2.48 20.15 -11.35
C GLN A 134 1.57 21.39 -11.26
N LYS A 135 0.59 21.52 -12.16
CA LYS A 135 -0.37 22.63 -12.14
C LYS A 135 -1.17 22.65 -10.83
N ILE A 136 -1.60 21.51 -10.31
CA ILE A 136 -2.34 21.43 -9.03
C ILE A 136 -1.50 22.04 -7.88
N LEU A 137 -0.18 21.83 -7.86
CA LEU A 137 0.68 22.36 -6.80
C LEU A 137 0.79 23.88 -6.82
N ILE A 138 0.90 24.48 -8.01
CA ILE A 138 1.16 25.92 -8.16
C ILE A 138 -0.11 26.77 -8.27
N THR A 139 -1.26 26.16 -8.56
CA THR A 139 -2.56 26.85 -8.66
C THR A 139 -2.97 27.36 -7.27
N LYS A 140 -3.39 28.62 -7.16
CA LYS A 140 -3.79 29.22 -5.87
C LYS A 140 -5.27 29.03 -5.59
N SER A 141 -6.12 29.09 -6.61
CA SER A 141 -7.58 28.95 -6.51
C SER A 141 -7.94 27.50 -6.17
N ASP A 142 -8.64 27.28 -5.08
CA ASP A 142 -9.11 25.95 -4.67
C ASP A 142 -10.16 25.38 -5.64
N PHE A 143 -10.95 26.25 -6.27
CA PHE A 143 -11.87 25.87 -7.35
C PHE A 143 -11.11 25.30 -8.56
N ASP A 144 -10.10 26.03 -9.05
CA ASP A 144 -9.32 25.58 -10.21
C ASP A 144 -8.51 24.31 -9.90
N LYS A 145 -7.97 24.18 -8.68
CA LYS A 145 -7.34 22.92 -8.23
C LYS A 145 -8.32 21.75 -8.29
N THR A 146 -9.58 21.98 -7.89
CA THR A 146 -10.62 20.95 -7.91
C THR A 146 -10.93 20.53 -9.35
N LEU A 147 -11.06 21.46 -10.28
CA LEU A 147 -11.26 21.17 -11.70
C LEU A 147 -10.06 20.39 -12.29
N LEU A 148 -8.84 20.77 -11.93
CA LEU A 148 -7.63 20.06 -12.36
C LEU A 148 -7.59 18.63 -11.81
N LEU A 149 -7.97 18.42 -10.56
CA LEU A 149 -8.03 17.07 -9.97
C LEU A 149 -9.10 16.21 -10.68
N ILE A 150 -10.28 16.76 -10.94
CA ILE A 150 -11.34 16.05 -11.67
C ILE A 150 -10.86 15.70 -13.09
N ARG A 151 -10.20 16.62 -13.79
CA ARG A 151 -9.62 16.39 -15.12
C ARG A 151 -8.55 15.27 -15.07
N LEU A 152 -7.68 15.28 -14.06
CA LEU A 152 -6.67 14.24 -13.84
C LEU A 152 -7.32 12.87 -13.63
N LEU A 153 -8.28 12.78 -12.72
CA LEU A 153 -9.00 11.54 -12.41
C LEU A 153 -9.78 11.02 -13.62
N ASN A 154 -10.39 11.92 -14.41
CA ASN A 154 -11.06 11.57 -15.65
C ASN A 154 -10.07 10.97 -16.67
N GLY A 155 -8.92 11.60 -16.87
CA GLY A 155 -7.88 11.10 -17.77
C GLY A 155 -7.38 9.71 -17.34
N LEU A 156 -7.17 9.49 -16.05
CA LEU A 156 -6.76 8.19 -15.51
C LEU A 156 -7.89 7.13 -15.61
N ALA A 157 -9.14 7.51 -15.43
CA ALA A 157 -10.28 6.59 -15.50
C ALA A 157 -10.57 6.08 -16.92
N THR A 158 -10.13 6.80 -17.95
CA THR A 158 -10.27 6.42 -19.36
C THR A 158 -9.11 5.58 -19.89
N GLN A 159 -8.02 5.44 -19.11
CA GLN A 159 -6.90 4.59 -19.49
C GLN A 159 -7.25 3.11 -19.32
N ASN A 160 -6.80 2.30 -20.28
CA ASN A 160 -6.93 0.84 -20.23
C ASN A 160 -5.63 0.14 -19.79
N ASP A 161 -4.50 0.83 -19.89
CA ASP A 161 -3.18 0.26 -19.62
C ASP A 161 -2.76 0.53 -18.18
N PHE A 162 -3.19 -0.36 -17.27
CA PHE A 162 -2.82 -0.33 -15.87
C PHE A 162 -2.66 -1.73 -15.30
N ILE A 163 -1.89 -1.86 -14.23
CA ILE A 163 -1.69 -3.09 -13.47
C ILE A 163 -2.37 -2.94 -12.11
N LEU A 164 -3.16 -3.94 -11.72
CA LEU A 164 -3.65 -4.09 -10.34
C LEU A 164 -2.55 -4.77 -9.53
N LEU A 165 -2.13 -4.14 -8.45
CA LEU A 165 -0.96 -4.56 -7.67
C LEU A 165 -1.31 -5.65 -6.66
N ALA A 166 -2.17 -5.35 -5.69
CA ALA A 166 -2.56 -6.33 -4.68
C ALA A 166 -3.52 -7.39 -5.25
N SER A 167 -3.44 -8.59 -4.71
CA SER A 167 -4.37 -9.66 -5.08
C SER A 167 -5.81 -9.33 -4.70
N LYS A 168 -6.79 -9.83 -5.48
CA LYS A 168 -8.23 -9.70 -5.14
C LYS A 168 -8.56 -10.18 -3.73
N GLY A 169 -7.85 -11.20 -3.26
CA GLY A 169 -8.02 -11.73 -1.91
C GLY A 169 -7.58 -10.76 -0.83
N PHE A 170 -6.55 -9.96 -1.08
CA PHE A 170 -6.09 -8.93 -0.16
C PHE A 170 -7.04 -7.72 -0.16
N SER A 171 -7.47 -7.25 -1.33
CA SER A 171 -8.31 -6.06 -1.46
C SER A 171 -9.73 -6.25 -0.93
N ASN A 172 -10.34 -7.44 -1.10
CA ASN A 172 -11.68 -7.73 -0.55
C ASN A 172 -11.76 -7.63 0.98
N THR A 173 -10.60 -7.48 1.63
CA THR A 173 -10.46 -7.26 3.05
C THR A 173 -11.01 -5.90 3.48
N PHE A 174 -10.98 -4.91 2.60
CA PHE A 174 -11.25 -3.51 2.94
C PHE A 174 -12.53 -2.94 2.28
N THR A 175 -13.15 -3.68 1.35
CA THR A 175 -14.21 -3.12 0.47
C THR A 175 -15.66 -3.46 0.81
N ASN A 176 -15.91 -4.40 1.72
CA ASN A 176 -17.29 -4.84 1.98
C ASN A 176 -17.92 -4.13 3.18
N ASP A 177 -18.84 -3.21 2.92
CA ASP A 177 -19.73 -2.54 3.91
C ASP A 177 -20.52 -3.53 4.81
N ASN A 178 -20.60 -4.82 4.44
CA ASN A 178 -21.27 -5.85 5.21
C ASN A 178 -20.38 -6.55 6.26
N ASN A 179 -19.10 -6.16 6.42
CA ASN A 179 -18.14 -6.91 7.23
C ASN A 179 -17.49 -6.10 8.37
N GLY A 180 -18.19 -5.17 8.98
CA GLY A 180 -17.72 -4.49 10.20
C GLY A 180 -17.20 -5.44 11.31
N LYS A 181 -17.56 -6.73 11.21
CA LYS A 181 -17.02 -7.80 12.06
C LYS A 181 -15.55 -8.11 11.76
N LEU A 182 -15.10 -8.02 10.53
CA LEU A 182 -13.71 -8.29 10.15
C LEU A 182 -12.80 -7.07 10.23
N ASP A 183 -13.33 -5.85 10.21
CA ASP A 183 -12.52 -4.62 10.29
C ASP A 183 -11.67 -4.59 11.57
N LYS A 184 -12.27 -4.94 12.70
CA LYS A 184 -11.54 -5.06 13.98
C LYS A 184 -10.46 -6.15 13.94
N VAL A 185 -10.73 -7.25 13.22
CA VAL A 185 -9.76 -8.35 13.03
C VAL A 185 -8.58 -7.86 12.20
N TYR A 186 -8.81 -7.14 11.10
CA TYR A 186 -7.75 -6.60 10.26
C TYR A 186 -6.91 -5.57 11.01
N GLN A 187 -7.54 -4.61 11.70
CA GLN A 187 -6.83 -3.66 12.55
C GLN A 187 -5.97 -4.37 13.60
N TYR A 188 -6.50 -5.44 14.22
CA TYR A 188 -5.75 -6.24 15.18
C TYR A 188 -4.57 -6.97 14.55
N ILE A 189 -4.76 -7.60 13.36
CA ILE A 189 -3.69 -8.26 12.61
C ILE A 189 -2.57 -7.26 12.31
N PHE A 190 -2.88 -6.13 11.69
CA PHE A 190 -1.89 -5.13 11.31
C PHE A 190 -1.14 -4.53 12.51
N LYS A 191 -1.80 -4.40 13.64
CA LYS A 191 -1.17 -3.91 14.87
C LYS A 191 -0.27 -4.94 15.56
N ASN A 192 -0.53 -6.24 15.36
CA ASN A 192 0.07 -7.31 16.15
C ASN A 192 0.67 -8.44 15.30
N PHE A 193 0.79 -8.31 13.97
CA PHE A 193 1.23 -9.40 13.07
C PHE A 193 2.58 -10.03 13.49
N ASN A 194 3.45 -9.26 14.11
CA ASN A 194 4.74 -9.71 14.61
C ASN A 194 4.67 -10.43 15.97
N ARG A 195 3.48 -10.63 16.52
CA ARG A 195 3.22 -11.41 17.73
C ARG A 195 2.44 -12.67 17.37
N THR A 196 2.27 -13.56 18.34
CA THR A 196 1.43 -14.75 18.17
C THR A 196 -0.03 -14.33 17.99
N ILE A 197 -0.61 -14.58 16.82
CA ILE A 197 -2.02 -14.41 16.53
C ILE A 197 -2.60 -15.77 16.19
N THR A 198 -3.57 -16.24 16.98
CA THR A 198 -4.26 -17.49 16.75
C THR A 198 -5.56 -17.31 15.98
N LEU A 199 -6.05 -18.37 15.35
CA LEU A 199 -7.37 -18.39 14.72
C LEU A 199 -8.47 -18.05 15.75
N LYS A 200 -8.32 -18.58 16.97
CA LYS A 200 -9.22 -18.33 18.10
C LYS A 200 -9.29 -16.84 18.43
N THR A 201 -8.13 -16.20 18.62
CA THR A 201 -8.08 -14.75 18.92
C THR A 201 -8.78 -13.92 17.83
N ALA A 202 -8.57 -14.26 16.56
CA ALA A 202 -9.21 -13.55 15.46
C ALA A 202 -10.72 -13.80 15.41
N ALA A 203 -11.17 -15.03 15.71
CA ALA A 203 -12.57 -15.38 15.79
C ALA A 203 -13.29 -14.66 16.95
N ASP A 204 -12.65 -14.60 18.13
CA ASP A 204 -13.17 -13.90 19.32
C ASP A 204 -13.36 -12.39 19.02
N ILE A 205 -12.41 -11.75 18.34
CA ILE A 205 -12.53 -10.33 17.92
C ILE A 205 -13.71 -10.12 16.95
N ALA A 206 -13.97 -11.10 16.09
CA ALA A 206 -15.11 -11.08 15.16
C ALA A 206 -16.44 -11.45 15.83
N ASN A 207 -16.45 -11.81 17.12
CA ASN A 207 -17.59 -12.39 17.83
C ASN A 207 -18.14 -13.63 17.13
N MET A 208 -17.25 -14.57 16.73
CA MET A 208 -17.57 -15.79 16.00
C MET A 208 -16.86 -17.00 16.59
N ASN A 209 -17.40 -18.20 16.40
CA ASN A 209 -16.62 -19.41 16.62
C ASN A 209 -15.59 -19.62 15.49
N GLU A 210 -14.51 -20.35 15.78
CA GLU A 210 -13.38 -20.54 14.87
C GLU A 210 -13.78 -21.11 13.51
N SER A 211 -14.73 -22.06 13.47
CA SER A 211 -15.19 -22.71 12.23
C SER A 211 -15.95 -21.72 11.34
N ALA A 212 -16.86 -20.93 11.92
CA ALA A 212 -17.62 -19.92 11.19
C ALA A 212 -16.70 -18.79 10.71
N PHE A 213 -15.78 -18.33 11.56
CA PHE A 213 -14.77 -17.33 11.21
C PHE A 213 -13.88 -17.83 10.06
N SER A 214 -13.34 -19.04 10.15
CA SER A 214 -12.46 -19.60 9.12
C SER A 214 -13.16 -19.67 7.75
N ARG A 215 -14.44 -20.12 7.72
CA ARG A 215 -15.22 -20.14 6.47
C ARG A 215 -15.49 -18.74 5.94
N LEU A 216 -15.90 -17.81 6.79
CA LEU A 216 -16.16 -16.42 6.42
C LEU A 216 -14.88 -15.76 5.89
N PHE A 217 -13.78 -15.87 6.64
CA PHE A 217 -12.49 -15.27 6.29
C PHE A 217 -11.96 -15.80 4.95
N LYS A 218 -12.01 -17.15 4.74
CA LYS A 218 -11.62 -17.78 3.47
C LYS A 218 -12.52 -17.35 2.31
N ARG A 219 -13.83 -17.22 2.53
CA ARG A 219 -14.78 -16.78 1.50
C ARG A 219 -14.47 -15.35 1.04
N ILE A 220 -14.17 -14.45 1.98
CA ILE A 220 -13.89 -13.03 1.73
C ILE A 220 -12.49 -12.87 1.11
N ASN A 221 -11.46 -13.41 1.76
CA ASN A 221 -10.07 -13.20 1.37
C ASN A 221 -9.57 -14.17 0.29
N LYS A 222 -10.41 -15.17 -0.14
CA LYS A 222 -10.04 -16.25 -1.09
C LYS A 222 -8.83 -17.08 -0.64
N LYS A 223 -8.38 -16.91 0.58
CA LYS A 223 -7.26 -17.62 1.21
C LYS A 223 -7.51 -17.85 2.70
N PRO A 224 -6.93 -18.90 3.31
CA PRO A 224 -7.03 -19.14 4.76
C PRO A 224 -6.39 -18.01 5.57
N PHE A 225 -6.86 -17.81 6.81
CA PHE A 225 -6.34 -16.84 7.77
C PHE A 225 -4.82 -16.94 7.97
N SER A 226 -4.29 -18.16 8.13
CA SER A 226 -2.87 -18.38 8.32
C SER A 226 -2.02 -17.94 7.12
N LYS A 227 -2.50 -18.18 5.89
CA LYS A 227 -1.82 -17.74 4.68
C LYS A 227 -1.81 -16.22 4.59
N TYR A 228 -2.95 -15.58 4.85
CA TYR A 228 -3.07 -14.13 4.88
C TYR A 228 -2.10 -13.48 5.88
N LEU A 229 -2.05 -13.99 7.11
CA LEU A 229 -1.13 -13.52 8.15
C LEU A 229 0.35 -13.70 7.73
N ASN A 230 0.68 -14.83 7.09
CA ASN A 230 2.03 -15.08 6.61
C ASN A 230 2.43 -14.11 5.49
N GLU A 231 1.53 -13.75 4.58
CA GLU A 231 1.80 -12.75 3.52
C GLU A 231 2.16 -11.39 4.12
N ILE A 232 1.44 -10.93 5.13
CA ILE A 232 1.76 -9.69 5.87
C ILE A 232 3.15 -9.79 6.52
N ARG A 233 3.43 -10.90 7.19
CA ARG A 233 4.72 -11.13 7.86
C ARG A 233 5.88 -11.17 6.88
N ILE A 234 5.70 -11.83 5.73
CA ILE A 234 6.75 -11.89 4.70
C ILE A 234 6.96 -10.53 4.05
N GLY A 235 5.90 -9.76 3.76
CA GLY A 235 6.03 -8.38 3.29
C GLY A 235 6.88 -7.53 4.24
N TYR A 236 6.66 -7.67 5.55
CA TYR A 236 7.49 -7.00 6.56
C TYR A 236 8.93 -7.53 6.59
N ALA A 237 9.13 -8.85 6.46
CA ALA A 237 10.45 -9.45 6.39
C ALA A 237 11.25 -8.97 5.17
N CYS A 238 10.62 -8.86 4.01
CA CYS A 238 11.25 -8.29 2.81
C CYS A 238 11.76 -6.87 3.06
N LYS A 239 10.97 -6.05 3.77
CA LYS A 239 11.41 -4.72 4.20
C LYS A 239 12.66 -4.78 5.07
N LEU A 240 12.64 -5.61 6.12
CA LEU A 240 13.78 -5.72 7.05
C LEU A 240 15.05 -6.24 6.35
N LEU A 241 14.89 -7.14 5.38
CA LEU A 241 16.00 -7.62 4.55
C LEU A 241 16.63 -6.47 3.76
N LEU A 242 15.82 -5.62 3.15
CA LEU A 242 16.31 -4.46 2.38
C LEU A 242 16.89 -3.35 3.26
N GLU A 243 16.59 -3.32 4.56
CA GLU A 243 17.22 -2.40 5.51
C GLU A 243 18.63 -2.84 5.94
N ASP A 244 19.01 -4.09 5.65
CA ASP A 244 20.31 -4.74 5.93
C ASP A 244 20.89 -4.49 7.35
N LYS A 245 20.01 -4.34 8.32
CA LYS A 245 20.39 -4.03 9.71
C LYS A 245 20.45 -5.25 10.60
N CYS A 246 19.89 -6.37 10.14
CA CYS A 246 19.67 -7.56 10.94
C CYS A 246 19.96 -8.83 10.16
N ASN A 247 20.46 -9.86 10.82
CA ASN A 247 20.60 -11.16 10.21
C ASN A 247 19.22 -11.83 9.97
N ILE A 248 19.19 -12.83 9.09
CA ILE A 248 17.97 -13.53 8.68
C ILE A 248 17.21 -14.15 9.88
N ALA A 249 17.95 -14.61 10.90
CA ALA A 249 17.32 -15.17 12.09
C ALA A 249 16.56 -14.10 12.89
N THR A 250 17.15 -12.95 13.10
CA THR A 250 16.50 -11.81 13.75
C THR A 250 15.27 -11.37 12.95
N ILE A 251 15.39 -11.25 11.63
CA ILE A 251 14.28 -10.88 10.72
C ILE A 251 13.12 -11.86 10.83
N CYS A 252 13.42 -13.16 10.89
CA CYS A 252 12.41 -14.21 11.10
C CYS A 252 11.56 -13.94 12.36
N TYR A 253 12.21 -13.73 13.50
CA TYR A 253 11.51 -13.52 14.77
C TYR A 253 10.80 -12.15 14.83
N GLU A 254 11.42 -11.10 14.37
CA GLU A 254 10.79 -9.77 14.31
C GLU A 254 9.58 -9.71 13.38
N SER A 255 9.56 -10.57 12.37
CA SER A 255 8.41 -10.71 11.46
C SER A 255 7.29 -11.60 12.02
N GLY A 256 7.46 -12.12 13.25
CA GLY A 256 6.44 -12.90 13.95
C GLY A 256 6.45 -14.39 13.63
N PHE A 257 7.51 -14.94 13.03
CA PHE A 257 7.71 -16.38 12.88
C PHE A 257 8.40 -16.96 14.09
N ASN A 258 8.03 -18.19 14.47
CA ASN A 258 8.58 -18.86 15.65
C ASN A 258 9.79 -19.77 15.31
N ASN A 259 10.03 -20.05 14.03
CA ASN A 259 11.18 -20.83 13.59
C ASN A 259 11.57 -20.51 12.14
N LEU A 260 12.87 -20.64 11.87
CA LEU A 260 13.50 -20.35 10.58
C LEU A 260 13.01 -21.28 9.45
N SER A 261 12.75 -22.55 9.73
CA SER A 261 12.33 -23.50 8.69
C SER A 261 10.98 -23.12 8.10
N ASN A 262 9.99 -22.78 8.95
CA ASN A 262 8.70 -22.29 8.50
C ASN A 262 8.83 -20.93 7.81
N PHE A 263 9.62 -20.03 8.37
CA PHE A 263 9.91 -18.71 7.76
C PHE A 263 10.45 -18.87 6.34
N ASN A 264 11.54 -19.62 6.14
CA ASN A 264 12.16 -19.81 4.83
C ASN A 264 11.19 -20.45 3.83
N ARG A 265 10.41 -21.45 4.28
CA ARG A 265 9.38 -22.09 3.44
C ARG A 265 8.31 -21.09 3.00
N GLN A 266 7.77 -20.29 3.91
CA GLN A 266 6.74 -19.29 3.60
C GLN A 266 7.32 -18.15 2.75
N PHE A 267 8.52 -17.71 3.06
CA PHE A 267 9.21 -16.67 2.30
C PHE A 267 9.37 -17.10 0.83
N LYS A 268 9.89 -18.30 0.58
CA LYS A 268 10.05 -18.83 -0.77
C LYS A 268 8.70 -19.05 -1.49
N ALA A 269 7.68 -19.51 -0.76
CA ALA A 269 6.34 -19.73 -1.33
C ALA A 269 5.65 -18.41 -1.76
N ILE A 270 5.96 -17.29 -1.10
CA ILE A 270 5.33 -15.98 -1.36
C ILE A 270 6.14 -15.14 -2.33
N THR A 271 7.49 -15.13 -2.19
CA THR A 271 8.38 -14.28 -2.99
C THR A 271 9.02 -15.00 -4.18
N SER A 272 8.92 -16.32 -4.25
CA SER A 272 9.62 -17.22 -5.18
C SER A 272 11.13 -17.33 -4.93
N PHE A 273 11.67 -16.66 -3.92
CA PHE A 273 13.09 -16.65 -3.56
C PHE A 273 13.29 -17.05 -2.10
N SER A 274 14.43 -17.61 -1.75
CA SER A 274 14.86 -17.65 -0.34
C SER A 274 15.21 -16.23 0.15
N PRO A 275 15.24 -15.98 1.46
CA PRO A 275 15.63 -14.66 1.98
C PRO A 275 16.99 -14.18 1.48
N SER A 276 17.98 -15.08 1.37
CA SER A 276 19.32 -14.75 0.86
C SER A 276 19.32 -14.45 -0.64
N GLU A 277 18.58 -15.22 -1.45
CA GLU A 277 18.42 -14.97 -2.89
C GLU A 277 17.66 -13.67 -3.14
N TYR A 278 16.64 -13.38 -2.30
CA TYR A 278 15.88 -12.14 -2.38
C TYR A 278 16.79 -10.93 -2.11
N LEU A 279 17.61 -11.00 -1.07
CA LEU A 279 18.58 -9.97 -0.73
C LEU A 279 19.56 -9.74 -1.90
N LYS A 280 20.21 -10.79 -2.39
CA LYS A 280 21.14 -10.70 -3.53
C LYS A 280 20.49 -10.07 -4.77
N LYS A 281 19.27 -10.49 -5.10
CA LYS A 281 18.56 -9.98 -6.27
C LYS A 281 18.20 -8.51 -6.19
N HIS A 282 17.90 -8.01 -5.01
CA HIS A 282 17.40 -6.63 -4.80
C HIS A 282 18.46 -5.66 -4.31
N MET A 283 19.62 -6.15 -3.85
CA MET A 283 20.75 -5.32 -3.42
C MET A 283 21.92 -5.33 -4.43
N ASN A 284 21.76 -5.98 -5.60
CA ASN A 284 22.81 -6.07 -6.65
C ASN A 284 24.17 -6.55 -6.13
N ILE A 285 24.18 -7.50 -5.16
CA ILE A 285 25.39 -8.17 -4.65
C ILE A 285 25.64 -9.45 -5.42
#